data_d45f9ae65057a12baaf3cfe89b0e661e
#
_entry.id   d45f9ae65057a12baaf3cfe89b0e661e
#
_cell.length_a   1.000
_cell.length_b   1.000
_cell.length_c   1.000
_cell.angle_alpha   90.00
_cell.angle_beta   90.00
_cell.angle_gamma   90.00
#
_symmetry.space_group_name_H-M   'P 1'
#
loop_
_entity.id
_entity.type
_entity.pdbx_description
1 polymer ?
#
loop_
_entity_poly.entity_id
_entity_poly.type
_entity_poly.pdbx_seq_one_letter_code
_entity_poly.pdbx_strand_id
1 'polypeptide(L)'
;DEIQSPNLQIIFDPVNMLDITNYENRQEIFDEAIDLLGEDIAMVHLKDFNVGDGRLLSCGCGMGIMDYTSILKFMKERKPFIHATLEDTKPENNQQAKNFILQKYAEI
;
A
#
# COMPACT_ATOMS: atom_id res chain seq x y z
N ASP A 1 4.77 -21.86 -4.73
CA ASP A 1 5.89 -21.62 -3.83
C ASP A 1 6.35 -22.93 -3.19
N GLU A 2 7.63 -23.21 -3.29
CA GLU A 2 8.19 -24.44 -2.72
C GLU A 2 8.28 -24.39 -1.20
N ILE A 3 8.17 -23.20 -0.61
CA ILE A 3 8.12 -23.05 0.84
C ILE A 3 6.66 -23.00 1.24
N GLN A 4 6.18 -24.13 1.72
CA GLN A 4 4.77 -24.29 2.09
C GLN A 4 4.58 -24.23 3.60
N SER A 5 5.33 -23.36 4.25
CA SER A 5 5.21 -23.21 5.70
C SER A 5 3.94 -22.48 6.07
N PRO A 6 3.18 -22.95 7.06
CA PRO A 6 2.02 -22.20 7.55
C PRO A 6 2.40 -20.87 8.21
N ASN A 7 3.70 -20.70 8.49
CA ASN A 7 4.22 -19.45 9.07
C ASN A 7 4.73 -18.48 8.01
N LEU A 8 4.70 -18.87 6.75
CA LEU A 8 5.12 -17.98 5.68
C LEU A 8 4.09 -16.88 5.49
N GLN A 9 4.52 -15.64 5.59
CA GLN A 9 3.65 -14.48 5.47
C GLN A 9 4.25 -13.47 4.53
N ILE A 10 3.37 -12.66 3.91
CA ILE A 10 3.75 -11.70 2.89
C ILE A 10 3.64 -10.29 3.45
N ILE A 11 4.65 -9.46 3.15
CA ILE A 11 4.59 -8.03 3.41
C ILE A 11 4.17 -7.38 2.09
N PHE A 12 3.02 -6.72 2.10
CA PHE A 12 2.47 -6.13 0.90
C PHE A 12 2.86 -4.65 0.80
N ASP A 13 3.64 -4.32 -0.21
CA ASP A 13 4.03 -2.94 -0.51
C ASP A 13 3.51 -2.62 -1.91
N PRO A 14 2.31 -2.00 -2.01
CA PRO A 14 1.69 -1.78 -3.31
C PRO A 14 2.52 -0.95 -4.28
N VAL A 15 3.20 0.08 -3.79
CA VAL A 15 3.98 0.95 -4.68
C VAL A 15 5.13 0.18 -5.31
N ASN A 16 5.71 -0.79 -4.60
CA ASN A 16 6.81 -1.60 -5.15
C ASN A 16 6.36 -2.49 -6.31
N MET A 17 5.07 -2.67 -6.53
CA MET A 17 4.55 -3.42 -7.67
C MET A 17 4.46 -2.58 -8.93
N LEU A 18 4.74 -1.29 -8.83
CA LEU A 18 4.54 -0.34 -9.92
C LEU A 18 5.86 0.16 -10.49
N ASP A 19 5.83 0.52 -11.77
CA ASP A 19 6.92 1.21 -12.43
C ASP A 19 6.34 2.18 -13.46
N ILE A 20 7.20 2.84 -14.21
CA ILE A 20 6.76 3.86 -15.17
C ILE A 20 5.91 3.27 -16.29
N THR A 21 5.97 1.95 -16.52
CA THR A 21 5.23 1.31 -17.58
C THR A 21 3.84 0.86 -17.15
N ASN A 22 3.58 0.66 -15.85
CA ASN A 22 2.31 0.08 -15.40
C ASN A 22 1.55 0.91 -14.37
N TYR A 23 2.09 2.03 -13.89
CA TYR A 23 1.47 2.75 -12.77
C TYR A 23 0.07 3.28 -13.11
N GLU A 24 -0.25 3.47 -14.38
CA GLU A 24 -1.58 3.93 -14.78
C GLU A 24 -2.65 2.87 -14.58
N ASN A 25 -2.25 1.60 -14.52
CA ASN A 25 -3.15 0.48 -14.25
C ASN A 25 -3.11 0.03 -12.79
N ARG A 26 -2.68 0.90 -11.89
CA ARG A 26 -2.39 0.51 -10.52
C ARG A 26 -3.56 -0.10 -9.76
N GLN A 27 -4.77 0.37 -9.98
CA GLN A 27 -5.92 -0.20 -9.27
C GLN A 27 -6.16 -1.65 -9.66
N GLU A 28 -6.02 -1.98 -10.94
CA GLU A 28 -6.16 -3.36 -11.42
C GLU A 28 -5.05 -4.24 -10.83
N ILE A 29 -3.83 -3.71 -10.78
CA ILE A 29 -2.69 -4.44 -10.23
C ILE A 29 -2.90 -4.71 -8.74
N PHE A 30 -3.36 -3.72 -7.99
CA PHE A 30 -3.62 -3.88 -6.56
C PHE A 30 -4.75 -4.87 -6.30
N ASP A 31 -5.83 -4.79 -7.06
CA ASP A 31 -6.97 -5.69 -6.89
C ASP A 31 -6.56 -7.13 -7.19
N GLU A 32 -5.79 -7.35 -8.24
CA GLU A 32 -5.30 -8.68 -8.59
C GLU A 32 -4.37 -9.23 -7.50
N ALA A 33 -3.47 -8.41 -6.99
CA ALA A 33 -2.57 -8.83 -5.92
C ALA A 33 -3.34 -9.21 -4.67
N ILE A 34 -4.36 -8.45 -4.32
CA ILE A 34 -5.20 -8.74 -3.16
C ILE A 34 -5.95 -10.06 -3.36
N ASP A 35 -6.46 -10.31 -4.55
CA ASP A 35 -7.15 -11.57 -4.84
C ASP A 35 -6.22 -12.77 -4.72
N LEU A 36 -4.99 -12.65 -5.20
CA LEU A 36 -4.05 -13.76 -5.24
C LEU A 36 -3.33 -13.97 -3.89
N LEU A 37 -3.04 -12.91 -3.17
CA LEU A 37 -2.15 -12.95 -2.01
C LEU A 37 -2.81 -12.55 -0.71
N GLY A 38 -4.05 -12.07 -0.75
CA GLY A 38 -4.69 -11.42 0.40
C GLY A 38 -4.66 -12.22 1.68
N GLU A 39 -4.90 -13.53 1.62
CA GLU A 39 -4.92 -14.35 2.82
C GLU A 39 -3.56 -14.44 3.51
N ASP A 40 -2.49 -14.32 2.73
CA ASP A 40 -1.12 -14.45 3.22
C ASP A 40 -0.47 -13.14 3.62
N ILE A 41 -1.16 -12.02 3.39
CA ILE A 41 -0.61 -10.70 3.73
C ILE A 41 -0.68 -10.49 5.24
N ALA A 42 0.49 -10.34 5.85
CA ALA A 42 0.62 -10.13 7.29
C ALA A 42 0.87 -8.68 7.68
N MET A 43 1.37 -7.89 6.75
CA MET A 43 1.71 -6.49 7.01
C MET A 43 1.58 -5.71 5.71
N VAL A 44 1.20 -4.46 5.81
CA VAL A 44 1.11 -3.57 4.64
C VAL A 44 2.05 -2.39 4.86
N HIS A 45 2.85 -2.10 3.85
CA HIS A 45 3.68 -0.89 3.83
C HIS A 45 2.96 0.17 3.00
N LEU A 46 2.65 1.28 3.62
CA LEU A 46 1.92 2.38 2.99
C LEU A 46 2.88 3.51 2.65
N LYS A 47 2.93 3.86 1.39
CA LYS A 47 3.68 5.02 0.93
C LYS A 47 2.99 5.56 -0.32
N ASP A 48 3.49 6.65 -0.83
CA ASP A 48 2.92 7.31 -1.98
C ASP A 48 3.99 7.47 -3.05
N PHE A 49 3.62 7.99 -4.20
CA PHE A 49 4.57 8.26 -5.26
C PHE A 49 4.08 9.38 -6.16
N ASN A 50 5.03 10.01 -6.81
CA ASN A 50 4.80 10.93 -7.92
C ASN A 50 5.56 10.43 -9.13
N VAL A 51 5.27 10.98 -10.30
CA VAL A 51 5.96 10.64 -11.53
C VAL A 51 6.83 11.80 -11.94
N GLY A 52 8.10 11.53 -12.21
CA GLY A 52 9.04 12.55 -12.68
C GLY A 52 10.27 11.92 -13.27
N ASP A 53 10.88 12.59 -14.24
CA ASP A 53 12.12 12.16 -14.88
C ASP A 53 12.06 10.72 -15.41
N GLY A 54 10.88 10.30 -15.92
CA GLY A 54 10.69 8.98 -16.50
C GLY A 54 10.66 7.84 -15.49
N ARG A 55 10.39 8.12 -14.22
CA ARG A 55 10.35 7.10 -13.17
C ARG A 55 9.38 7.48 -12.07
N LEU A 56 9.12 6.54 -11.18
CA LEU A 56 8.30 6.78 -9.99
C LEU A 56 9.21 7.30 -8.86
N LEU A 57 8.72 8.32 -8.17
CA LEU A 57 9.45 8.95 -7.06
C LEU A 57 8.64 8.71 -5.78
N SER A 58 9.17 7.88 -4.88
CA SER A 58 8.49 7.55 -3.62
C SER A 58 8.40 8.76 -2.70
N CYS A 59 7.28 8.86 -1.98
CA CYS A 59 7.07 9.92 -1.00
C CYS A 59 6.13 9.43 0.10
N GLY A 60 5.92 10.26 1.11
CA GLY A 60 5.03 9.93 2.21
C GLY A 60 3.56 9.92 1.80
N CYS A 61 2.74 9.21 2.57
CA CYS A 61 1.32 9.09 2.29
C CYS A 61 0.63 10.43 2.23
N GLY A 62 -0.16 10.63 1.19
CA GLY A 62 -0.88 11.88 0.98
C GLY A 62 -0.11 12.93 0.21
N MET A 63 1.15 12.67 -0.11
CA MET A 63 2.01 13.63 -0.81
C MET A 63 2.16 13.34 -2.30
N GLY A 64 1.51 12.28 -2.80
CA GLY A 64 1.61 11.85 -4.18
C GLY A 64 0.26 11.59 -4.82
N ILE A 65 0.25 10.69 -5.79
CA ILE A 65 -0.94 10.40 -6.60
C ILE A 65 -1.58 9.05 -6.28
N MET A 66 -1.17 8.39 -5.21
CA MET A 66 -1.68 7.09 -4.82
C MET A 66 -3.14 7.15 -4.41
N ASP A 67 -3.95 6.18 -4.88
CA ASP A 67 -5.31 5.98 -4.40
C ASP A 67 -5.30 4.77 -3.47
N TYR A 68 -5.64 4.98 -2.21
CA TYR A 68 -5.57 3.95 -1.17
C TYR A 68 -6.87 3.16 -1.01
N THR A 69 -7.91 3.46 -1.78
CA THR A 69 -9.24 2.92 -1.55
C THR A 69 -9.26 1.40 -1.51
N SER A 70 -8.71 0.74 -2.54
CA SER A 70 -8.72 -0.74 -2.60
C SER A 70 -7.95 -1.36 -1.45
N ILE A 71 -6.80 -0.78 -1.12
CA ILE A 71 -5.92 -1.34 -0.08
C ILE A 71 -6.54 -1.18 1.30
N LEU A 72 -7.06 0.01 1.61
CA LEU A 72 -7.68 0.26 2.91
C LEU A 72 -8.97 -0.53 3.07
N LYS A 73 -9.73 -0.69 1.99
CA LYS A 73 -10.93 -1.51 2.00
C LYS A 73 -10.61 -2.96 2.31
N PHE A 74 -9.57 -3.50 1.67
CA PHE A 74 -9.08 -4.84 1.97
C PHE A 74 -8.73 -4.99 3.44
N MET A 75 -7.97 -4.04 3.99
CA MET A 75 -7.58 -4.07 5.40
C MET A 75 -8.80 -4.05 6.32
N LYS A 76 -9.75 -3.18 6.03
CA LYS A 76 -10.92 -2.97 6.87
C LYS A 76 -11.86 -4.18 6.85
N GLU A 77 -12.08 -4.76 5.68
CA GLU A 77 -13.06 -5.83 5.51
C GLU A 77 -12.50 -7.22 5.79
N ARG A 78 -11.23 -7.43 5.49
CA ARG A 78 -10.63 -8.77 5.56
C ARG A 78 -9.55 -8.91 6.62
N LYS A 79 -8.88 -7.82 6.97
CA LYS A 79 -7.74 -7.86 7.89
C LYS A 79 -7.79 -6.68 8.88
N PRO A 80 -8.87 -6.53 9.67
CA PRO A 80 -9.02 -5.33 10.51
C PRO A 80 -7.95 -5.14 11.58
N PHE A 81 -7.16 -6.17 11.89
CA PHE A 81 -6.10 -6.08 12.89
C PHE A 81 -4.70 -6.13 12.28
N ILE A 82 -4.59 -5.99 10.94
CA ILE A 82 -3.30 -6.05 10.29
C ILE A 82 -2.44 -4.84 10.65
N HIS A 83 -1.14 -5.05 10.76
CA HIS A 83 -0.20 -3.95 10.95
C HIS A 83 0.09 -3.26 9.64
N ALA A 84 0.14 -1.94 9.68
CA ALA A 84 0.52 -1.14 8.53
C ALA A 84 1.64 -0.17 8.95
N THR A 85 2.66 -0.06 8.12
CA THR A 85 3.78 0.82 8.36
C THR A 85 3.76 1.96 7.34
N LEU A 86 3.91 3.20 7.81
CA LEU A 86 4.03 4.34 6.93
C LEU A 86 5.49 4.49 6.53
N GLU A 87 5.73 4.48 5.21
CA GLU A 87 7.08 4.53 4.67
C GLU A 87 7.37 5.88 4.01
N ASP A 88 8.66 6.20 3.89
CA ASP A 88 9.12 7.42 3.23
C ASP A 88 8.56 8.70 3.86
N THR A 89 8.27 8.65 5.16
CA THR A 89 7.88 9.82 5.92
C THR A 89 9.05 10.31 6.76
N LYS A 90 9.07 11.60 7.02
CA LYS A 90 10.07 12.23 7.89
C LYS A 90 9.40 12.65 9.19
N PRO A 91 10.18 12.84 10.28
CA PRO A 91 9.57 13.23 11.54
C PRO A 91 8.65 14.43 11.45
N GLU A 92 8.96 15.41 10.61
CA GLU A 92 8.17 16.62 10.47
C GLU A 92 6.84 16.39 9.75
N ASN A 93 6.66 15.27 9.04
CA ASN A 93 5.39 15.00 8.35
C ASN A 93 4.75 13.67 8.69
N ASN A 94 5.28 12.95 9.69
CA ASN A 94 4.69 11.68 10.13
C ASN A 94 3.22 11.82 10.57
N GLN A 95 2.93 12.85 11.35
CA GLN A 95 1.57 13.05 11.85
C GLN A 95 0.60 13.34 10.72
N GLN A 96 1.07 14.09 9.74
CA GLN A 96 0.26 14.45 8.58
C GLN A 96 -0.08 13.22 7.74
N ALA A 97 0.91 12.34 7.50
CA ALA A 97 0.71 11.10 6.77
C ALA A 97 -0.25 10.18 7.52
N LYS A 98 -0.08 10.06 8.83
CA LYS A 98 -0.96 9.24 9.66
C LYS A 98 -2.40 9.75 9.61
N ASN A 99 -2.59 11.04 9.74
CA ASN A 99 -3.93 11.63 9.69
C ASN A 99 -4.59 11.42 8.35
N PHE A 100 -3.82 11.53 7.26
CA PHE A 100 -4.34 11.29 5.92
C PHE A 100 -4.90 9.87 5.78
N ILE A 101 -4.13 8.88 6.21
CA ILE A 101 -4.53 7.48 6.10
C ILE A 101 -5.73 7.19 7.01
N LEU A 102 -5.74 7.70 8.24
CA LEU A 102 -6.86 7.49 9.15
C LEU A 102 -8.15 8.07 8.62
N GLN A 103 -8.07 9.25 7.99
CA GLN A 103 -9.23 9.88 7.39
C GLN A 103 -9.77 9.04 6.24
N LYS A 104 -8.89 8.58 5.34
CA LYS A 104 -9.30 7.73 4.23
C LYS A 104 -9.92 6.42 4.71
N TYR A 105 -9.34 5.82 5.73
CA TYR A 105 -9.86 4.58 6.31
C TYR A 105 -11.27 4.79 6.86
N ALA A 106 -11.52 5.93 7.49
CA ALA A 106 -12.83 6.23 8.07
C ALA A 106 -13.90 6.49 6.99
N GLU A 107 -13.48 6.91 5.80
CA GLU A 107 -14.40 7.21 4.70
C GLU A 107 -14.88 5.97 3.95
N ILE A 108 -14.28 4.83 4.21
CA ILE A 108 -14.60 3.58 3.50
C ILE A 108 -15.77 2.84 4.13
#